data_29aab2d5a2265da2d5d7ac6cf25ac5ef
#
_entry.id   29aab2d5a2265da2d5d7ac6cf25ac5ef
#
_cell.length_a   1.000
_cell.length_b   1.000
_cell.length_c   1.000
_cell.angle_alpha   90.00
_cell.angle_beta   90.00
_cell.angle_gamma   90.00
#
_symmetry.space_group_name_H-M   'P 1'
#
loop_
_entity.id
_entity.type
_entity.pdbx_description
1 polymer ?
#
loop_
_entity_poly.entity_id
_entity_poly.type
_entity_poly.pdbx_seq_one_letter_code
_entity_poly.pdbx_strand_id
1 'polypeptide(L)'
;MKIESVTALVVNARQRNWVFVKMVTDQPGLIGWGEATIEWNTRAVVGAVEDAADFLVGEDPRRTEHLWQVLYRQRFFRGGAVVMSAISGIDQALHDIKAKDLGVPLYQLLGGLVRDRVRLYDHLGGGDTDAVYNDAAADRFAERAREIVGRGFTALKILAVPRTGMLDGVYGVRQAVGLMSAVREAVGDDVEVMVDLHGRTTPAMAIQYGHALAPLRPWFLEEPCPPGNVAALAEVARALPIPIATGERLVTRYEFREVLEQRACAVIQPDACHCGGISELKRIAAMAEPYFVSVAPHNPVGPIGTMAAIHFALSTPNFLIQEVMSADVPWRAEVVDQPLEIYQGHVLPPTRPGLGVEVDERAAARYAQGPEPKLRYFHPDGAVADW
;
A
#
# COMPACT_ATOMS: atom_id res chain seq x y z
N MET A 1 -8.57 -26.59 17.20
CA MET A 1 -7.95 -26.12 15.94
C MET A 1 -6.51 -25.75 16.21
N LYS A 2 -5.60 -26.21 15.39
CA LYS A 2 -4.16 -25.92 15.49
C LYS A 2 -3.61 -25.60 14.12
N ILE A 3 -2.61 -24.72 14.07
CA ILE A 3 -1.82 -24.47 12.88
C ILE A 3 -0.91 -25.67 12.60
N GLU A 4 -0.97 -26.24 11.40
CA GLU A 4 -0.10 -27.35 10.98
C GLU A 4 1.11 -26.85 10.20
N SER A 5 0.94 -25.81 9.37
CA SER A 5 2.05 -25.22 8.62
C SER A 5 1.80 -23.76 8.25
N VAL A 6 2.90 -23.02 8.11
CA VAL A 6 2.93 -21.66 7.55
C VAL A 6 4.00 -21.64 6.48
N THR A 7 3.63 -21.29 5.26
CA THR A 7 4.55 -21.27 4.10
C THR A 7 4.36 -20.03 3.26
N ALA A 8 5.40 -19.62 2.54
CA ALA A 8 5.35 -18.54 1.58
C ALA A 8 5.25 -19.09 0.15
N LEU A 9 4.34 -18.54 -0.64
CA LEU A 9 4.20 -18.79 -2.07
C LEU A 9 4.55 -17.51 -2.84
N VAL A 10 5.56 -17.58 -3.70
CA VAL A 10 6.05 -16.41 -4.43
C VAL A 10 5.57 -16.44 -5.87
N VAL A 11 4.98 -15.34 -6.32
CA VAL A 11 4.45 -15.15 -7.67
C VAL A 11 5.07 -13.91 -8.28
N ASN A 12 5.62 -14.02 -9.50
CA ASN A 12 6.18 -12.87 -10.21
C ASN A 12 5.09 -11.90 -10.66
N ALA A 13 5.29 -10.62 -10.40
CA ALA A 13 4.46 -9.52 -10.87
C ALA A 13 5.30 -8.46 -11.60
N ARG A 14 6.25 -8.88 -12.42
CA ARG A 14 7.19 -8.05 -13.20
C ARG A 14 8.11 -7.19 -12.33
N GLN A 15 7.61 -6.04 -11.86
CA GLN A 15 8.40 -5.07 -11.08
C GLN A 15 8.69 -5.53 -9.66
N ARG A 16 7.90 -6.47 -9.16
CA ARG A 16 7.99 -7.07 -7.83
C ARG A 16 7.60 -8.54 -7.88
N ASN A 17 7.82 -9.25 -6.80
CA ASN A 17 7.19 -10.53 -6.58
C ASN A 17 6.12 -10.40 -5.48
N TRP A 18 4.94 -10.94 -5.70
CA TRP A 18 3.98 -11.11 -4.61
C TRP A 18 4.41 -12.27 -3.73
N VAL A 19 4.30 -12.07 -2.44
CA VAL A 19 4.64 -13.10 -1.43
C VAL A 19 3.38 -13.40 -0.64
N PHE A 20 2.67 -14.46 -1.04
CA PHE A 20 1.49 -14.92 -0.33
C PHE A 20 1.90 -15.80 0.84
N VAL A 21 1.24 -15.63 1.98
CA VAL A 21 1.38 -16.46 3.16
C VAL A 21 0.22 -17.44 3.22
N LYS A 22 0.53 -18.75 3.15
CA LYS A 22 -0.43 -19.85 3.29
C LYS A 22 -0.32 -20.42 4.69
N MET A 23 -1.43 -20.47 5.41
CA MET A 23 -1.52 -21.09 6.74
C MET A 23 -2.52 -22.23 6.70
N VAL A 24 -2.06 -23.46 6.97
CA VAL A 24 -2.89 -24.66 7.00
C VAL A 24 -3.21 -25.02 8.45
N THR A 25 -4.46 -25.45 8.69
CA THR A 25 -4.90 -25.92 10.02
C THR A 25 -5.21 -27.40 10.03
N ASP A 26 -5.31 -27.99 11.23
CA ASP A 26 -5.76 -29.39 11.46
C ASP A 26 -7.25 -29.61 11.15
N GLN A 27 -7.96 -28.57 10.72
CA GLN A 27 -9.33 -28.69 10.25
C GLN A 27 -9.33 -28.87 8.73
N PRO A 28 -9.91 -29.96 8.19
CA PRO A 28 -9.89 -30.25 6.77
C PRO A 28 -10.46 -29.09 5.92
N GLY A 29 -9.65 -28.58 5.00
CA GLY A 29 -10.04 -27.51 4.08
C GLY A 29 -10.03 -26.09 4.65
N LEU A 30 -9.70 -25.92 5.93
CA LEU A 30 -9.58 -24.58 6.53
C LEU A 30 -8.14 -24.05 6.38
N ILE A 31 -7.95 -23.24 5.37
CA ILE A 31 -6.70 -22.58 5.01
C ILE A 31 -6.89 -21.08 5.10
N GLY A 32 -5.91 -20.38 5.64
CA GLY A 32 -5.85 -18.92 5.65
C GLY A 32 -4.82 -18.40 4.69
N TRP A 33 -5.14 -17.27 4.06
CA TRP A 33 -4.26 -16.55 3.17
C TRP A 33 -3.95 -15.17 3.70
N GLY A 34 -2.72 -14.73 3.47
CA GLY A 34 -2.27 -13.36 3.69
C GLY A 34 -1.22 -12.98 2.66
N GLU A 35 -0.75 -11.75 2.70
CA GLU A 35 0.27 -11.25 1.79
C GLU A 35 1.33 -10.43 2.53
N ALA A 36 2.58 -10.79 2.29
CA ALA A 36 3.78 -10.19 2.88
C ALA A 36 4.68 -9.55 1.81
N THR A 37 4.10 -9.18 0.67
CA THR A 37 4.85 -8.56 -0.44
C THR A 37 5.62 -7.34 0.05
N ILE A 38 6.92 -7.33 -0.20
CA ILE A 38 7.81 -6.18 0.00
C ILE A 38 8.78 -6.09 -1.17
N GLU A 39 8.79 -4.95 -1.84
CA GLU A 39 9.54 -4.75 -3.06
C GLU A 39 11.03 -4.95 -2.84
N TRP A 40 11.64 -5.70 -3.78
CA TRP A 40 13.07 -6.00 -3.85
C TRP A 40 13.69 -6.69 -2.63
N ASN A 41 12.86 -7.16 -1.70
CA ASN A 41 13.26 -7.92 -0.52
C ASN A 41 12.58 -9.30 -0.42
N THR A 42 12.13 -9.87 -1.54
CA THR A 42 11.37 -11.13 -1.59
C THR A 42 12.02 -12.24 -0.76
N ARG A 43 13.32 -12.53 -0.96
CA ARG A 43 13.98 -13.61 -0.22
C ARG A 43 14.09 -13.34 1.29
N ALA A 44 14.25 -12.08 1.66
CA ALA A 44 14.33 -11.69 3.06
C ALA A 44 13.00 -11.89 3.79
N VAL A 45 11.88 -11.50 3.15
CA VAL A 45 10.56 -11.66 3.77
C VAL A 45 10.10 -13.12 3.77
N VAL A 46 10.45 -13.91 2.75
CA VAL A 46 10.21 -15.37 2.75
C VAL A 46 10.91 -16.02 3.94
N GLY A 47 12.20 -15.76 4.15
CA GLY A 47 12.94 -16.25 5.31
C GLY A 47 12.34 -15.77 6.64
N ALA A 48 11.83 -14.53 6.71
CA ALA A 48 11.18 -14.05 7.92
C ALA A 48 9.83 -14.72 8.20
N VAL A 49 9.08 -15.14 7.16
CA VAL A 49 7.85 -15.96 7.30
C VAL A 49 8.21 -17.37 7.78
N GLU A 50 9.27 -18.00 7.22
CA GLU A 50 9.78 -19.30 7.63
C GLU A 50 10.23 -19.29 9.10
N ASP A 51 11.02 -18.32 9.52
CA ASP A 51 11.41 -18.14 10.93
C ASP A 51 10.21 -17.93 11.87
N ALA A 52 9.15 -17.29 11.39
CA ALA A 52 7.94 -17.06 12.17
C ALA A 52 7.11 -18.35 12.34
N ALA A 53 7.18 -19.30 11.40
CA ALA A 53 6.42 -20.55 11.46
C ALA A 53 6.75 -21.36 12.71
N ASP A 54 8.01 -21.34 13.19
CA ASP A 54 8.44 -22.03 14.40
C ASP A 54 7.68 -21.58 15.68
N PHE A 55 7.18 -20.35 15.70
CA PHE A 55 6.38 -19.81 16.80
C PHE A 55 4.89 -20.10 16.67
N LEU A 56 4.42 -20.55 15.52
CA LEU A 56 3.02 -20.64 15.18
C LEU A 56 2.50 -22.08 15.09
N VAL A 57 3.33 -23.02 14.61
CA VAL A 57 2.92 -24.41 14.46
C VAL A 57 2.53 -25.00 15.80
N GLY A 58 1.33 -25.61 15.85
CA GLY A 58 0.73 -26.17 17.06
C GLY A 58 -0.14 -25.20 17.87
N GLU A 59 -0.07 -23.90 17.59
CA GLU A 59 -0.89 -22.86 18.24
C GLU A 59 -2.31 -22.80 17.67
N ASP A 60 -3.24 -22.20 18.43
CA ASP A 60 -4.62 -21.95 17.96
C ASP A 60 -4.67 -20.62 17.15
N PRO A 61 -4.98 -20.69 15.82
CA PRO A 61 -5.00 -19.51 14.96
C PRO A 61 -6.05 -18.47 15.35
N ARG A 62 -7.07 -18.84 16.15
CA ARG A 62 -8.11 -17.88 16.61
C ARG A 62 -7.58 -16.88 17.64
N ARG A 63 -6.41 -17.13 18.23
CA ARG A 63 -5.73 -16.23 19.17
C ARG A 63 -4.92 -15.14 18.44
N THR A 64 -5.54 -14.48 17.48
CA THR A 64 -4.87 -13.54 16.55
C THR A 64 -4.01 -12.50 17.29
N GLU A 65 -4.56 -11.84 18.31
CA GLU A 65 -3.82 -10.86 19.10
C GLU A 65 -2.63 -11.45 19.84
N HIS A 66 -2.82 -12.61 20.47
CA HIS A 66 -1.74 -13.27 21.21
C HIS A 66 -0.58 -13.63 20.28
N LEU A 67 -0.88 -14.22 19.12
CA LEU A 67 0.13 -14.62 18.16
C LEU A 67 0.85 -13.41 17.55
N TRP A 68 0.12 -12.33 17.29
CA TRP A 68 0.74 -11.07 16.89
C TRP A 68 1.75 -10.57 17.93
N GLN A 69 1.37 -10.59 19.23
CA GLN A 69 2.25 -10.18 20.32
C GLN A 69 3.47 -11.11 20.47
N VAL A 70 3.30 -12.42 20.28
CA VAL A 70 4.40 -13.40 20.26
C VAL A 70 5.40 -13.02 19.16
N LEU A 71 4.93 -12.86 17.92
CA LEU A 71 5.79 -12.54 16.78
C LEU A 71 6.52 -11.20 16.92
N TYR A 72 5.87 -10.20 17.52
CA TYR A 72 6.45 -8.88 17.67
C TYR A 72 7.34 -8.75 18.90
N ARG A 73 6.90 -9.27 20.08
CA ARG A 73 7.56 -8.99 21.37
C ARG A 73 8.61 -10.01 21.77
N GLN A 74 8.51 -11.27 21.32
CA GLN A 74 9.49 -12.30 21.66
C GLN A 74 10.77 -12.21 20.81
N ARG A 75 10.77 -11.42 19.77
CA ARG A 75 11.99 -11.06 19.04
C ARG A 75 12.72 -9.93 19.79
N PHE A 76 14.00 -10.13 20.09
CA PHE A 76 14.80 -9.10 20.79
C PHE A 76 14.89 -7.82 19.95
N PHE A 77 15.20 -7.96 18.65
CA PHE A 77 15.18 -6.87 17.67
C PHE A 77 13.80 -6.78 17.03
N ARG A 78 13.01 -5.78 17.47
CA ARG A 78 11.63 -5.58 17.03
C ARG A 78 11.54 -4.66 15.83
N GLY A 79 10.50 -4.86 15.02
CA GLY A 79 10.17 -3.97 13.92
C GLY A 79 11.07 -4.17 12.69
N GLY A 80 11.15 -3.11 11.88
CA GLY A 80 11.80 -3.14 10.57
C GLY A 80 10.90 -3.71 9.48
N ALA A 81 11.02 -3.17 8.27
CA ALA A 81 10.08 -3.41 7.18
C ALA A 81 9.92 -4.91 6.85
N VAL A 82 11.00 -5.68 6.76
CA VAL A 82 10.96 -7.11 6.40
C VAL A 82 10.20 -7.94 7.44
N VAL A 83 10.53 -7.78 8.73
CA VAL A 83 9.90 -8.53 9.82
C VAL A 83 8.43 -8.13 9.96
N MET A 84 8.14 -6.84 9.85
CA MET A 84 6.76 -6.37 9.94
C MET A 84 5.92 -6.80 8.74
N SER A 85 6.49 -6.91 7.54
CA SER A 85 5.78 -7.46 6.38
C SER A 85 5.46 -8.95 6.58
N ALA A 86 6.37 -9.75 7.11
CA ALA A 86 6.09 -11.15 7.46
C ALA A 86 4.96 -11.24 8.50
N ILE A 87 5.01 -10.43 9.58
CA ILE A 87 3.93 -10.36 10.59
C ILE A 87 2.61 -9.94 9.95
N SER A 88 2.64 -8.99 9.00
CA SER A 88 1.44 -8.51 8.30
C SER A 88 0.74 -9.61 7.53
N GLY A 89 1.48 -10.38 6.72
CA GLY A 89 0.91 -11.49 5.96
C GLY A 89 0.38 -12.60 6.87
N ILE A 90 1.08 -12.90 7.96
CA ILE A 90 0.63 -13.88 8.97
C ILE A 90 -0.64 -13.39 9.68
N ASP A 91 -0.71 -12.12 10.08
CA ASP A 91 -1.89 -11.54 10.72
C ASP A 91 -3.12 -11.58 9.81
N GLN A 92 -2.95 -11.30 8.51
CA GLN A 92 -4.00 -11.44 7.51
C GLN A 92 -4.49 -12.89 7.43
N ALA A 93 -3.59 -13.88 7.35
CA ALA A 93 -3.94 -15.30 7.28
C ALA A 93 -4.67 -15.79 8.55
N LEU A 94 -4.25 -15.32 9.73
CA LEU A 94 -4.93 -15.62 11.00
C LEU A 94 -6.36 -15.05 11.02
N HIS A 95 -6.56 -13.83 10.53
CA HIS A 95 -7.87 -13.21 10.45
C HIS A 95 -8.76 -13.90 9.41
N ASP A 96 -8.19 -14.32 8.29
CA ASP A 96 -8.88 -15.08 7.26
C ASP A 96 -9.41 -16.42 7.81
N ILE A 97 -8.56 -17.21 8.50
CA ILE A 97 -8.98 -18.44 9.18
C ILE A 97 -10.11 -18.16 10.16
N LYS A 98 -9.94 -17.17 11.03
CA LYS A 98 -10.92 -16.87 12.08
C LYS A 98 -12.28 -16.47 11.51
N ALA A 99 -12.30 -15.69 10.44
CA ALA A 99 -13.52 -15.27 9.76
C ALA A 99 -14.18 -16.44 9.03
N LYS A 100 -13.39 -17.33 8.39
CA LYS A 100 -13.87 -18.57 7.77
C LYS A 100 -14.46 -19.54 8.80
N ASP A 101 -13.79 -19.74 9.93
CA ASP A 101 -14.28 -20.59 11.05
C ASP A 101 -15.63 -20.12 11.59
N LEU A 102 -15.86 -18.80 11.60
CA LEU A 102 -17.12 -18.19 12.01
C LEU A 102 -18.16 -18.07 10.88
N GLY A 103 -17.81 -18.40 9.65
CA GLY A 103 -18.69 -18.33 8.48
C GLY A 103 -19.07 -16.90 8.06
N VAL A 104 -18.24 -15.90 8.35
CA VAL A 104 -18.53 -14.49 8.07
C VAL A 104 -17.43 -13.82 7.23
N PRO A 105 -17.78 -12.81 6.40
CA PRO A 105 -16.77 -11.95 5.77
C PRO A 105 -15.93 -11.24 6.83
N LEU A 106 -14.64 -11.02 6.55
CA LEU A 106 -13.70 -10.50 7.53
C LEU A 106 -14.11 -9.12 8.12
N TYR A 107 -14.69 -8.22 7.34
CA TYR A 107 -15.13 -6.92 7.86
C TYR A 107 -16.13 -7.04 9.03
N GLN A 108 -16.87 -8.15 9.15
CA GLN A 108 -17.77 -8.40 10.29
C GLN A 108 -16.98 -8.54 11.61
N LEU A 109 -15.78 -9.14 11.56
CA LEU A 109 -14.91 -9.23 12.74
C LEU A 109 -14.27 -7.89 13.10
N LEU A 110 -14.20 -6.95 12.14
CA LEU A 110 -13.57 -5.65 12.29
C LEU A 110 -14.54 -4.55 12.74
N GLY A 111 -15.78 -4.91 13.08
CA GLY A 111 -16.81 -4.00 13.56
C GLY A 111 -18.02 -3.83 12.62
N GLY A 112 -18.06 -4.52 11.49
CA GLY A 112 -19.13 -4.45 10.50
C GLY A 112 -18.97 -3.31 9.50
N LEU A 113 -19.95 -3.17 8.61
CA LEU A 113 -19.94 -2.15 7.57
C LEU A 113 -20.19 -0.75 8.14
N VAL A 114 -19.32 0.19 7.81
CA VAL A 114 -19.55 1.64 7.99
C VAL A 114 -19.84 2.34 6.67
N ARG A 115 -19.68 1.63 5.54
CA ARG A 115 -20.03 2.07 4.19
C ARG A 115 -20.47 0.89 3.33
N ASP A 116 -21.24 1.17 2.28
CA ASP A 116 -21.80 0.18 1.36
C ASP A 116 -20.92 -0.13 0.14
N ARG A 117 -19.83 0.61 -0.04
CA ARG A 117 -18.82 0.42 -1.10
C ARG A 117 -17.52 1.13 -0.76
N VAL A 118 -16.43 0.71 -1.38
CA VAL A 118 -15.10 1.33 -1.24
C VAL A 118 -14.76 2.06 -2.52
N ARG A 119 -14.51 3.39 -2.44
CA ARG A 119 -13.97 4.18 -3.54
C ARG A 119 -12.50 3.88 -3.73
N LEU A 120 -12.08 3.74 -4.99
CA LEU A 120 -10.71 3.41 -5.36
C LEU A 120 -10.06 4.54 -6.16
N TYR A 121 -8.73 4.60 -6.10
CA TYR A 121 -7.92 5.29 -7.09
C TYR A 121 -6.90 4.34 -7.71
N ASP A 122 -6.51 4.62 -8.97
CA ASP A 122 -5.49 3.85 -9.67
C ASP A 122 -4.24 4.70 -9.88
N HIS A 123 -3.11 4.05 -10.08
CA HIS A 123 -1.82 4.67 -10.29
C HIS A 123 -1.52 4.85 -11.77
N LEU A 124 -1.05 6.02 -12.18
CA LEU A 124 -0.80 6.33 -13.59
C LEU A 124 0.26 5.41 -14.22
N GLY A 125 1.24 4.97 -13.44
CA GLY A 125 2.31 4.07 -13.89
C GLY A 125 1.87 2.65 -14.19
N GLY A 126 0.71 2.18 -13.69
CA GLY A 126 0.19 0.84 -13.95
C GLY A 126 1.18 -0.29 -13.63
N GLY A 127 2.11 -0.09 -12.68
CA GLY A 127 3.18 -1.05 -12.36
C GLY A 127 4.38 -1.02 -13.31
N ASP A 128 4.43 -0.11 -14.26
CA ASP A 128 5.58 0.11 -15.14
C ASP A 128 6.48 1.22 -14.56
N THR A 129 7.65 0.84 -14.02
CA THR A 129 8.59 1.79 -13.44
C THR A 129 9.18 2.76 -14.47
N ASP A 130 9.41 2.34 -15.71
CA ASP A 130 9.93 3.23 -16.73
C ASP A 130 8.94 4.34 -17.06
N ALA A 131 7.67 4.00 -17.09
CA ALA A 131 6.58 4.96 -17.28
C ALA A 131 6.45 5.99 -16.18
N VAL A 132 6.87 5.63 -14.96
CA VAL A 132 6.79 6.46 -13.77
C VAL A 132 8.04 7.35 -13.62
N TYR A 133 9.22 6.83 -13.96
CA TYR A 133 10.48 7.46 -13.61
C TYR A 133 11.26 8.03 -14.80
N ASN A 134 11.06 7.51 -16.00
CA ASN A 134 11.82 7.88 -17.17
C ASN A 134 10.99 8.58 -18.24
N ASP A 135 9.67 8.47 -18.19
CA ASP A 135 8.77 9.06 -19.18
C ASP A 135 8.22 10.40 -18.68
N ALA A 136 8.89 11.48 -19.02
CA ALA A 136 8.45 12.84 -18.72
C ALA A 136 7.56 13.45 -19.82
N ALA A 137 6.97 12.63 -20.70
CA ALA A 137 6.15 13.13 -21.80
C ALA A 137 4.73 13.45 -21.29
N ALA A 138 4.37 14.73 -21.32
CA ALA A 138 3.08 15.23 -20.84
C ALA A 138 1.90 14.56 -21.56
N ASP A 139 2.02 14.33 -22.88
CA ASP A 139 0.97 13.67 -23.66
C ASP A 139 0.67 12.24 -23.19
N ARG A 140 1.68 11.48 -22.78
CA ARG A 140 1.51 10.12 -22.26
C ARG A 140 0.87 10.13 -20.88
N PHE A 141 1.21 11.09 -20.02
CA PHE A 141 0.54 11.28 -18.74
C PHE A 141 -0.95 11.59 -18.95
N ALA A 142 -1.28 12.50 -19.87
CA ALA A 142 -2.64 12.83 -20.21
C ALA A 142 -3.43 11.63 -20.78
N GLU A 143 -2.83 10.86 -21.68
CA GLU A 143 -3.44 9.65 -22.27
C GLU A 143 -3.78 8.61 -21.19
N ARG A 144 -2.82 8.25 -20.33
CA ARG A 144 -3.02 7.29 -19.23
C ARG A 144 -4.05 7.77 -18.24
N ALA A 145 -4.07 9.07 -17.93
CA ALA A 145 -5.08 9.64 -17.05
C ALA A 145 -6.49 9.47 -17.64
N ARG A 146 -6.68 9.70 -18.96
CA ARG A 146 -7.96 9.45 -19.65
C ARG A 146 -8.35 7.97 -19.62
N GLU A 147 -7.38 7.04 -19.78
CA GLU A 147 -7.63 5.60 -19.70
C GLU A 147 -8.15 5.19 -18.30
N ILE A 148 -7.55 5.72 -17.23
CA ILE A 148 -8.01 5.47 -15.85
C ILE A 148 -9.44 5.98 -15.66
N VAL A 149 -9.70 7.22 -16.04
CA VAL A 149 -11.04 7.83 -15.96
C VAL A 149 -12.04 7.08 -16.84
N GLY A 150 -11.63 6.65 -18.05
CA GLY A 150 -12.45 5.84 -18.96
C GLY A 150 -12.88 4.49 -18.37
N ARG A 151 -12.14 3.95 -17.38
CA ARG A 151 -12.52 2.77 -16.60
C ARG A 151 -13.44 3.09 -15.41
N GLY A 152 -13.85 4.35 -15.26
CA GLY A 152 -14.79 4.81 -14.23
C GLY A 152 -14.15 5.28 -12.94
N PHE A 153 -12.82 5.38 -12.83
CA PHE A 153 -12.17 5.96 -11.67
C PHE A 153 -12.39 7.48 -11.62
N THR A 154 -12.61 8.00 -10.43
CA THR A 154 -12.79 9.43 -10.16
C THR A 154 -11.60 10.02 -9.38
N ALA A 155 -10.54 9.25 -9.21
CA ALA A 155 -9.30 9.66 -8.58
C ALA A 155 -8.13 8.86 -9.17
N LEU A 156 -6.96 9.50 -9.26
CA LEU A 156 -5.71 8.88 -9.74
C LEU A 156 -4.49 9.50 -9.07
N LYS A 157 -3.38 8.74 -9.01
CA LYS A 157 -2.10 9.18 -8.46
C LYS A 157 -1.03 9.25 -9.55
N ILE A 158 -0.22 10.30 -9.53
CA ILE A 158 0.87 10.53 -10.49
C ILE A 158 2.20 10.76 -9.78
N LEU A 159 3.30 10.38 -10.41
CA LEU A 159 4.65 10.74 -10.03
C LEU A 159 5.17 11.83 -10.99
N ALA A 160 4.77 13.07 -10.75
CA ALA A 160 5.14 14.20 -11.60
C ALA A 160 6.51 14.79 -11.26
N VAL A 161 7.03 14.54 -10.04
CA VAL A 161 8.30 15.12 -9.57
C VAL A 161 9.47 14.26 -10.03
N PRO A 162 10.42 14.82 -10.80
CA PRO A 162 11.59 14.08 -11.29
C PRO A 162 12.57 13.76 -10.15
N ARG A 163 13.69 13.09 -10.48
CA ARG A 163 14.82 12.98 -9.56
C ARG A 163 15.29 14.36 -9.15
N THR A 164 15.43 14.58 -7.86
CA THR A 164 15.83 15.87 -7.30
C THR A 164 17.14 15.75 -6.52
N GLY A 165 17.97 16.80 -6.57
CA GLY A 165 19.08 16.98 -5.66
C GLY A 165 18.62 17.63 -4.35
N MET A 166 19.59 17.90 -3.46
CA MET A 166 19.33 18.61 -2.20
C MET A 166 18.68 19.99 -2.43
N LEU A 167 19.09 20.65 -3.52
CA LEU A 167 18.54 21.92 -3.98
C LEU A 167 18.65 21.98 -5.50
N ASP A 168 17.54 21.93 -6.19
CA ASP A 168 17.46 21.97 -7.65
C ASP A 168 17.09 23.37 -8.16
N GLY A 169 17.36 23.59 -9.45
CA GLY A 169 16.90 24.78 -10.17
C GLY A 169 15.43 24.65 -10.62
N VAL A 170 14.95 25.72 -11.29
CA VAL A 170 13.55 25.83 -11.73
C VAL A 170 13.11 24.81 -12.79
N TYR A 171 14.05 24.09 -13.42
CA TYR A 171 13.72 23.15 -14.51
C TYR A 171 12.81 22.01 -14.02
N GLY A 172 13.20 21.32 -12.94
CA GLY A 172 12.42 20.22 -12.38
C GLY A 172 11.03 20.66 -11.92
N VAL A 173 10.95 21.84 -11.30
CA VAL A 173 9.66 22.42 -10.88
C VAL A 173 8.75 22.71 -12.09
N ARG A 174 9.29 23.28 -13.17
CA ARG A 174 8.51 23.52 -14.40
C ARG A 174 8.06 22.21 -15.07
N GLN A 175 8.92 21.18 -15.06
CA GLN A 175 8.57 19.87 -15.57
C GLN A 175 7.39 19.27 -14.80
N ALA A 176 7.45 19.26 -13.47
CA ALA A 176 6.38 18.75 -12.62
C ALA A 176 5.06 19.48 -12.86
N VAL A 177 5.10 20.82 -12.96
CA VAL A 177 3.92 21.63 -13.29
C VAL A 177 3.37 21.28 -14.66
N GLY A 178 4.24 21.09 -15.67
CA GLY A 178 3.82 20.72 -17.03
C GLY A 178 3.11 19.37 -17.07
N LEU A 179 3.65 18.35 -16.38
CA LEU A 179 3.04 17.02 -16.28
C LEU A 179 1.68 17.07 -15.55
N MET A 180 1.62 17.74 -14.42
CA MET A 180 0.38 17.88 -13.65
C MET A 180 -0.68 18.70 -14.42
N SER A 181 -0.29 19.76 -15.15
CA SER A 181 -1.20 20.55 -15.99
C SER A 181 -1.82 19.67 -17.09
N ALA A 182 -1.00 18.89 -17.79
CA ALA A 182 -1.49 18.00 -18.85
C ALA A 182 -2.49 16.97 -18.31
N VAL A 183 -2.24 16.41 -17.13
CA VAL A 183 -3.20 15.50 -16.47
C VAL A 183 -4.48 16.25 -16.10
N ARG A 184 -4.40 17.41 -15.44
CA ARG A 184 -5.56 18.20 -15.03
C ARG A 184 -6.42 18.62 -16.22
N GLU A 185 -5.80 19.07 -17.31
CA GLU A 185 -6.50 19.41 -18.56
C GLU A 185 -7.18 18.18 -19.18
N ALA A 186 -6.56 17.00 -19.08
CA ALA A 186 -7.08 15.78 -19.65
C ALA A 186 -8.30 15.20 -18.91
N VAL A 187 -8.36 15.37 -17.58
CA VAL A 187 -9.39 14.72 -16.73
C VAL A 187 -10.41 15.73 -16.15
N GLY A 188 -10.15 17.03 -16.22
CA GLY A 188 -11.04 18.07 -15.69
C GLY A 188 -10.99 18.19 -14.16
N ASP A 189 -11.90 18.98 -13.61
CA ASP A 189 -11.93 19.34 -12.19
C ASP A 189 -12.68 18.36 -11.29
N ASP A 190 -13.47 17.46 -11.88
CA ASP A 190 -14.28 16.47 -11.15
C ASP A 190 -13.49 15.21 -10.77
N VAL A 191 -12.23 15.10 -11.21
CA VAL A 191 -11.33 13.99 -10.90
C VAL A 191 -10.28 14.44 -9.89
N GLU A 192 -10.14 13.70 -8.80
CA GLU A 192 -9.09 13.95 -7.82
C GLU A 192 -7.73 13.47 -8.36
N VAL A 193 -6.72 14.32 -8.30
CA VAL A 193 -5.36 13.99 -8.72
C VAL A 193 -4.43 14.14 -7.52
N MET A 194 -3.79 13.04 -7.12
CA MET A 194 -2.75 13.02 -6.09
C MET A 194 -1.38 13.06 -6.74
N VAL A 195 -0.41 13.68 -6.08
CA VAL A 195 0.97 13.71 -6.53
C VAL A 195 1.87 13.05 -5.49
N ASP A 196 2.54 12.00 -5.90
CA ASP A 196 3.51 11.30 -5.07
C ASP A 196 4.93 11.78 -5.40
N LEU A 197 5.68 12.12 -4.36
CA LEU A 197 7.06 12.59 -4.46
C LEU A 197 8.07 11.48 -4.09
N HIS A 198 7.60 10.33 -3.61
CA HIS A 198 8.43 9.18 -3.22
C HIS A 198 9.57 9.51 -2.23
N GLY A 199 9.43 10.57 -1.44
CA GLY A 199 10.49 11.01 -0.53
C GLY A 199 11.76 11.50 -1.22
N ARG A 200 11.68 11.92 -2.47
CA ARG A 200 12.85 12.36 -3.26
C ARG A 200 13.31 13.77 -2.97
N THR A 201 12.46 14.58 -2.33
CA THR A 201 12.72 16.02 -2.16
C THR A 201 13.14 16.35 -0.73
N THR A 202 14.06 17.32 -0.61
CA THR A 202 14.29 17.97 0.69
C THR A 202 13.10 18.84 1.08
N PRO A 203 12.93 19.24 2.36
CA PRO A 203 11.87 20.17 2.76
C PRO A 203 11.82 21.44 1.92
N ALA A 204 12.99 22.04 1.62
CA ALA A 204 13.08 23.24 0.80
C ALA A 204 12.54 23.02 -0.62
N MET A 205 12.86 21.88 -1.24
CA MET A 205 12.38 21.54 -2.57
C MET A 205 10.90 21.12 -2.55
N ALA A 206 10.47 20.33 -1.57
CA ALA A 206 9.08 19.95 -1.38
C ALA A 206 8.16 21.19 -1.29
N ILE A 207 8.59 22.23 -0.56
CA ILE A 207 7.85 23.48 -0.43
C ILE A 207 7.79 24.21 -1.78
N GLN A 208 8.88 24.24 -2.54
CA GLN A 208 8.90 24.86 -3.87
C GLN A 208 7.97 24.13 -4.86
N TYR A 209 8.05 22.79 -4.92
CA TYR A 209 7.15 21.97 -5.74
C TYR A 209 5.69 22.16 -5.31
N GLY A 210 5.41 22.11 -4.01
CA GLY A 210 4.06 22.26 -3.49
C GLY A 210 3.43 23.62 -3.85
N HIS A 211 4.16 24.72 -3.66
CA HIS A 211 3.66 26.04 -4.07
C HIS A 211 3.42 26.14 -5.58
N ALA A 212 4.30 25.56 -6.40
CA ALA A 212 4.14 25.57 -7.84
C ALA A 212 2.96 24.72 -8.34
N LEU A 213 2.69 23.60 -7.65
CA LEU A 213 1.58 22.69 -7.96
C LEU A 213 0.23 23.13 -7.38
N ALA A 214 0.21 23.96 -6.33
CA ALA A 214 -1.01 24.37 -5.64
C ALA A 214 -2.10 24.95 -6.57
N PRO A 215 -1.80 25.77 -7.60
CA PRO A 215 -2.81 26.26 -8.54
C PRO A 215 -3.53 25.16 -9.34
N LEU A 216 -2.91 23.98 -9.47
CA LEU A 216 -3.45 22.82 -10.17
C LEU A 216 -4.29 21.92 -9.26
N ARG A 217 -4.43 22.29 -7.99
CA ARG A 217 -5.29 21.65 -6.98
C ARG A 217 -5.07 20.13 -6.85
N PRO A 218 -3.84 19.67 -6.55
CA PRO A 218 -3.67 18.27 -6.15
C PRO A 218 -4.45 18.02 -4.85
N TRP A 219 -5.08 16.83 -4.74
CA TRP A 219 -5.86 16.47 -3.57
C TRP A 219 -4.99 16.33 -2.32
N PHE A 220 -3.82 15.70 -2.48
CA PHE A 220 -2.74 15.71 -1.50
C PHE A 220 -1.37 15.52 -2.19
N LEU A 221 -0.31 15.86 -1.47
CA LEU A 221 1.07 15.51 -1.82
C LEU A 221 1.52 14.37 -0.89
N GLU A 222 1.97 13.27 -1.51
CA GLU A 222 2.42 12.07 -0.82
C GLU A 222 3.94 12.07 -0.69
N GLU A 223 4.44 11.61 0.47
CA GLU A 223 5.85 11.41 0.77
C GLU A 223 6.77 12.55 0.30
N PRO A 224 6.53 13.81 0.71
CA PRO A 224 7.30 14.95 0.20
C PRO A 224 8.75 15.00 0.68
N CYS A 225 9.12 14.20 1.70
CA CYS A 225 10.48 14.16 2.25
C CYS A 225 10.98 12.73 2.43
N PRO A 226 12.31 12.51 2.44
CA PRO A 226 12.88 11.22 2.85
C PRO A 226 12.37 10.81 4.23
N PRO A 227 12.22 9.49 4.49
CA PRO A 227 11.80 9.00 5.80
C PRO A 227 12.85 9.28 6.88
N GLY A 228 12.43 9.21 8.14
CA GLY A 228 13.33 9.30 9.30
C GLY A 228 13.46 10.69 9.94
N ASN A 229 12.77 11.71 9.41
CA ASN A 229 12.71 13.04 10.05
C ASN A 229 11.29 13.62 10.01
N VAL A 230 10.48 13.27 11.00
CA VAL A 230 9.09 13.71 11.09
C VAL A 230 8.99 15.24 11.28
N ALA A 231 9.97 15.87 11.93
CA ALA A 231 9.97 17.33 12.10
C ALA A 231 10.12 18.06 10.75
N ALA A 232 10.94 17.53 9.83
CA ALA A 232 11.07 18.04 8.48
C ALA A 232 9.76 17.90 7.68
N LEU A 233 9.09 16.76 7.80
CA LEU A 233 7.76 16.55 7.19
C LEU A 233 6.73 17.54 7.75
N ALA A 234 6.72 17.77 9.07
CA ALA A 234 5.83 18.72 9.72
C ALA A 234 6.12 20.19 9.29
N GLU A 235 7.37 20.52 8.97
CA GLU A 235 7.72 21.81 8.37
C GLU A 235 7.04 22.01 7.02
N VAL A 236 7.14 21.00 6.14
CA VAL A 236 6.47 21.03 4.82
C VAL A 236 4.95 21.13 4.97
N ALA A 237 4.36 20.32 5.87
CA ALA A 237 2.91 20.35 6.12
C ALA A 237 2.39 21.73 6.59
N ARG A 238 3.19 22.45 7.37
CA ARG A 238 2.84 23.81 7.81
C ARG A 238 3.02 24.89 6.74
N ALA A 239 3.95 24.65 5.81
CA ALA A 239 4.30 25.64 4.77
C ALA A 239 3.38 25.58 3.55
N LEU A 240 2.68 24.46 3.32
CA LEU A 240 1.90 24.25 2.11
C LEU A 240 0.40 24.35 2.35
N PRO A 241 -0.37 24.91 1.41
CA PRO A 241 -1.85 24.89 1.45
C PRO A 241 -2.44 23.54 1.02
N ILE A 242 -1.62 22.62 0.48
CA ILE A 242 -2.03 21.31 0.01
C ILE A 242 -1.91 20.32 1.17
N PRO A 243 -2.90 19.44 1.41
CA PRO A 243 -2.79 18.38 2.40
C PRO A 243 -1.58 17.47 2.12
N ILE A 244 -0.87 17.07 3.16
CA ILE A 244 0.24 16.11 3.08
C ILE A 244 -0.25 14.72 3.44
N ALA A 245 0.19 13.71 2.67
CA ALA A 245 0.01 12.30 2.94
C ALA A 245 1.36 11.61 3.18
N THR A 246 1.39 10.61 4.06
CA THR A 246 2.59 9.82 4.36
C THR A 246 2.24 8.52 5.06
N GLY A 247 3.13 7.54 5.04
CA GLY A 247 3.00 6.39 5.91
C GLY A 247 3.27 5.03 5.27
N GLU A 248 3.47 4.93 3.98
CA GLU A 248 3.75 3.67 3.28
C GLU A 248 5.01 2.96 3.82
N ARG A 249 6.00 3.73 4.25
CA ARG A 249 7.28 3.25 4.79
C ARG A 249 7.31 3.19 6.32
N LEU A 250 6.23 3.58 7.00
CA LEU A 250 6.12 3.49 8.45
C LEU A 250 5.53 2.14 8.86
N VAL A 251 6.14 1.55 9.88
CA VAL A 251 5.68 0.29 10.44
C VAL A 251 5.26 0.47 11.90
N THR A 252 4.17 -0.18 12.28
CA THR A 252 3.55 -0.13 13.60
C THR A 252 3.02 1.23 14.05
N ARG A 253 2.03 1.21 14.95
CA ARG A 253 1.49 2.43 15.61
C ARG A 253 2.56 3.29 16.31
N TYR A 254 3.70 2.71 16.65
CA TYR A 254 4.75 3.43 17.38
C TYR A 254 5.42 4.49 16.50
N GLU A 255 5.62 4.21 15.21
CA GLU A 255 6.15 5.18 14.25
C GLU A 255 5.08 6.19 13.82
N PHE A 256 3.85 5.73 13.57
CA PHE A 256 2.72 6.63 13.24
C PHE A 256 2.39 7.62 14.37
N ARG A 257 2.64 7.26 15.64
CA ARG A 257 2.41 8.15 16.77
C ARG A 257 3.13 9.49 16.60
N GLU A 258 4.40 9.46 16.23
CA GLU A 258 5.20 10.67 16.08
C GLU A 258 4.67 11.59 14.99
N VAL A 259 4.25 11.02 13.85
CA VAL A 259 3.65 11.74 12.73
C VAL A 259 2.38 12.47 13.16
N LEU A 260 1.53 11.80 13.94
CA LEU A 260 0.26 12.36 14.45
C LEU A 260 0.51 13.45 15.52
N GLU A 261 1.39 13.20 16.49
CA GLU A 261 1.72 14.16 17.55
C GLU A 261 2.30 15.47 16.99
N GLN A 262 3.13 15.38 15.95
CA GLN A 262 3.71 16.54 15.27
C GLN A 262 2.77 17.19 14.23
N ARG A 263 1.58 16.60 13.98
CA ARG A 263 0.64 17.05 12.94
C ARG A 263 1.32 17.19 11.57
N ALA A 264 2.11 16.20 11.23
CA ALA A 264 2.94 16.21 10.04
C ALA A 264 2.17 15.86 8.74
N CYS A 265 0.90 15.46 8.84
CA CYS A 265 0.07 15.09 7.70
C CYS A 265 -1.42 15.31 7.97
N ALA A 266 -2.22 15.33 6.89
CA ALA A 266 -3.67 15.28 6.90
C ALA A 266 -4.20 13.87 6.55
N VAL A 267 -3.38 13.06 5.89
CA VAL A 267 -3.70 11.70 5.46
C VAL A 267 -2.55 10.77 5.86
N ILE A 268 -2.87 9.64 6.46
CA ILE A 268 -1.90 8.56 6.67
C ILE A 268 -2.17 7.41 5.70
N GLN A 269 -1.08 6.73 5.28
CA GLN A 269 -1.12 5.69 4.25
C GLN A 269 -0.46 4.39 4.73
N PRO A 270 -0.88 3.83 5.89
CA PRO A 270 -0.35 2.55 6.33
C PRO A 270 -0.71 1.45 5.33
N ASP A 271 0.25 0.58 5.01
CA ASP A 271 0.04 -0.56 4.12
C ASP A 271 -0.29 -1.81 4.93
N ALA A 272 -1.36 -2.52 4.55
CA ALA A 272 -1.80 -3.77 5.21
C ALA A 272 -0.75 -4.88 5.14
N CYS A 273 0.17 -4.83 4.17
CA CYS A 273 1.28 -5.79 4.01
C CYS A 273 2.55 -5.38 4.75
N HIS A 274 2.63 -4.15 5.33
CA HIS A 274 3.86 -3.64 5.95
C HIS A 274 3.67 -3.17 7.39
N CYS A 275 2.55 -2.53 7.70
CA CYS A 275 2.38 -1.85 8.99
C CYS A 275 2.20 -2.80 10.21
N GLY A 276 2.04 -4.10 9.98
CA GLY A 276 1.77 -5.11 11.00
C GLY A 276 0.43 -5.82 10.82
N GLY A 277 -0.12 -5.78 9.60
CA GLY A 277 -1.36 -6.47 9.23
C GLY A 277 -2.63 -5.70 9.61
N ILE A 278 -3.75 -6.38 9.52
CA ILE A 278 -5.09 -5.83 9.75
C ILE A 278 -5.26 -5.35 11.19
N SER A 279 -4.73 -6.13 12.15
CA SER A 279 -4.76 -5.77 13.57
C SER A 279 -4.12 -4.41 13.85
N GLU A 280 -2.94 -4.19 13.30
CA GLU A 280 -2.18 -2.96 13.52
C GLU A 280 -2.76 -1.81 12.71
N LEU A 281 -3.19 -2.07 11.48
CA LEU A 281 -3.85 -1.11 10.61
C LEU A 281 -5.10 -0.49 11.27
N LYS A 282 -5.93 -1.32 11.92
CA LYS A 282 -7.10 -0.85 12.70
C LYS A 282 -6.69 0.04 13.88
N ARG A 283 -5.60 -0.30 14.57
CA ARG A 283 -5.09 0.51 15.71
C ARG A 283 -4.53 1.85 15.25
N ILE A 284 -3.78 1.84 14.14
CA ILE A 284 -3.25 3.05 13.53
C ILE A 284 -4.39 3.98 13.11
N ALA A 285 -5.42 3.46 12.46
CA ALA A 285 -6.60 4.24 12.07
C ALA A 285 -7.35 4.83 13.28
N ALA A 286 -7.59 4.03 14.32
CA ALA A 286 -8.22 4.49 15.54
C ALA A 286 -7.39 5.55 16.28
N MET A 287 -6.06 5.47 16.21
CA MET A 287 -5.17 6.49 16.77
C MET A 287 -5.20 7.79 15.97
N ALA A 288 -5.37 7.71 14.64
CA ALA A 288 -5.44 8.87 13.75
C ALA A 288 -6.75 9.66 13.87
N GLU A 289 -7.86 8.98 14.19
CA GLU A 289 -9.20 9.58 14.24
C GLU A 289 -9.30 10.81 15.17
N PRO A 290 -8.82 10.79 16.44
CA PRO A 290 -8.86 11.96 17.32
C PRO A 290 -7.95 13.11 16.88
N TYR A 291 -7.03 12.90 15.95
CA TYR A 291 -6.23 13.96 15.34
C TYR A 291 -6.88 14.53 14.08
N PHE A 292 -8.07 14.04 13.70
CA PHE A 292 -8.77 14.40 12.46
C PHE A 292 -7.97 14.06 11.19
N VAL A 293 -7.18 13.00 11.24
CA VAL A 293 -6.37 12.49 10.14
C VAL A 293 -7.11 11.35 9.46
N SER A 294 -7.25 11.45 8.14
CA SER A 294 -7.85 10.41 7.31
C SER A 294 -6.87 9.29 6.98
N VAL A 295 -7.41 8.12 6.60
CA VAL A 295 -6.60 6.96 6.19
C VAL A 295 -6.88 6.62 4.73
N ALA A 296 -5.82 6.63 3.91
CA ALA A 296 -5.84 6.20 2.52
C ALA A 296 -4.75 5.12 2.32
N PRO A 297 -5.01 3.84 2.60
CA PRO A 297 -3.96 2.84 2.62
C PRO A 297 -3.19 2.74 1.32
N HIS A 298 -1.85 2.76 1.41
CA HIS A 298 -0.94 2.38 0.34
C HIS A 298 -1.17 0.91 -0.02
N ASN A 299 -1.21 0.56 -1.32
CA ASN A 299 -1.56 -0.81 -1.72
C ASN A 299 -1.08 -1.18 -3.14
N PRO A 300 0.18 -1.02 -3.50
CA PRO A 300 0.74 -1.50 -4.77
C PRO A 300 1.12 -2.99 -4.68
N VAL A 301 0.33 -3.78 -3.99
CA VAL A 301 0.56 -5.20 -3.68
C VAL A 301 -0.34 -6.13 -4.49
N GLY A 302 -0.31 -7.41 -4.21
CA GLY A 302 -1.09 -8.43 -4.88
C GLY A 302 -2.56 -8.47 -4.47
N PRO A 303 -3.32 -9.43 -5.00
CA PRO A 303 -4.77 -9.49 -4.79
C PRO A 303 -5.17 -9.79 -3.34
N ILE A 304 -4.36 -10.51 -2.56
CA ILE A 304 -4.69 -10.88 -1.18
C ILE A 304 -4.55 -9.66 -0.26
N GLY A 305 -3.45 -8.91 -0.35
CA GLY A 305 -3.26 -7.68 0.41
C GLY A 305 -4.30 -6.62 0.05
N THR A 306 -4.67 -6.55 -1.24
CA THR A 306 -5.76 -5.67 -1.69
C THR A 306 -7.09 -6.01 -1.02
N MET A 307 -7.45 -7.30 -0.93
CA MET A 307 -8.67 -7.72 -0.23
C MET A 307 -8.62 -7.41 1.27
N ALA A 308 -7.46 -7.60 1.91
CA ALA A 308 -7.28 -7.20 3.32
C ALA A 308 -7.53 -5.69 3.53
N ALA A 309 -7.01 -4.85 2.64
CA ALA A 309 -7.22 -3.40 2.66
C ALA A 309 -8.70 -3.03 2.40
N ILE A 310 -9.41 -3.74 1.50
CA ILE A 310 -10.85 -3.54 1.26
C ILE A 310 -11.68 -3.85 2.51
N HIS A 311 -11.43 -4.96 3.19
CA HIS A 311 -12.13 -5.29 4.45
C HIS A 311 -11.87 -4.25 5.55
N PHE A 312 -10.63 -3.77 5.65
CA PHE A 312 -10.30 -2.65 6.54
C PHE A 312 -11.09 -1.39 6.16
N ALA A 313 -11.07 -1.00 4.89
CA ALA A 313 -11.78 0.17 4.38
C ALA A 313 -13.28 0.15 4.70
N LEU A 314 -13.93 -1.00 4.51
CA LEU A 314 -15.36 -1.21 4.77
C LEU A 314 -15.74 -0.99 6.25
N SER A 315 -14.81 -1.22 7.17
CA SER A 315 -15.06 -1.22 8.62
C SER A 315 -14.40 -0.06 9.38
N THR A 316 -13.83 0.94 8.67
CA THR A 316 -13.04 2.01 9.30
C THR A 316 -13.66 3.39 9.05
N PRO A 317 -14.10 4.12 10.09
CA PRO A 317 -14.83 5.39 9.92
C PRO A 317 -14.04 6.48 9.21
N ASN A 318 -12.78 6.71 9.58
CA ASN A 318 -11.91 7.75 9.01
C ASN A 318 -11.16 7.34 7.74
N PHE A 319 -11.61 6.27 7.05
CA PHE A 319 -11.11 5.89 5.73
C PHE A 319 -11.49 6.93 4.67
N LEU A 320 -10.55 7.27 3.79
CA LEU A 320 -10.71 8.27 2.71
C LEU A 320 -10.93 7.60 1.34
N ILE A 321 -9.95 6.85 0.88
CA ILE A 321 -9.93 6.22 -0.44
C ILE A 321 -8.90 5.07 -0.44
N GLN A 322 -9.07 4.06 -1.30
CA GLN A 322 -8.17 2.91 -1.41
C GLN A 322 -7.38 2.92 -2.70
N GLU A 323 -6.06 2.76 -2.59
CA GLU A 323 -5.17 2.52 -3.71
C GLU A 323 -5.37 1.13 -4.31
N VAL A 324 -5.27 1.04 -5.64
CA VAL A 324 -5.18 -0.24 -6.35
C VAL A 324 -4.22 -0.15 -7.53
N MET A 325 -3.60 -1.28 -7.86
CA MET A 325 -2.84 -1.47 -9.09
C MET A 325 -3.66 -2.37 -10.02
N SER A 326 -4.70 -1.81 -10.63
CA SER A 326 -5.71 -2.61 -11.34
C SER A 326 -5.22 -3.27 -12.62
N ALA A 327 -4.11 -2.79 -13.18
CA ALA A 327 -3.58 -3.22 -14.47
C ALA A 327 -2.05 -3.47 -14.46
N ASP A 328 -1.47 -3.83 -13.31
CA ASP A 328 -0.02 -4.08 -13.19
C ASP A 328 0.46 -5.30 -13.98
N VAL A 329 -0.26 -6.42 -13.90
CA VAL A 329 0.02 -7.62 -14.67
C VAL A 329 -1.26 -8.29 -15.17
N PRO A 330 -1.25 -8.87 -16.39
CA PRO A 330 -2.46 -9.48 -16.97
C PRO A 330 -2.94 -10.72 -16.20
N TRP A 331 -2.07 -11.39 -15.44
CA TRP A 331 -2.41 -12.60 -14.67
C TRP A 331 -2.86 -12.32 -13.24
N ARG A 332 -3.03 -11.04 -12.83
CA ARG A 332 -3.53 -10.69 -11.47
C ARG A 332 -4.84 -11.41 -11.15
N ALA A 333 -5.74 -11.50 -12.11
CA ALA A 333 -7.02 -12.19 -11.97
C ALA A 333 -6.91 -13.72 -12.01
N GLU A 334 -5.87 -14.27 -12.64
CA GLU A 334 -5.71 -15.72 -12.79
C GLU A 334 -5.20 -16.42 -11.52
N VAL A 335 -4.46 -15.71 -10.68
CA VAL A 335 -3.81 -16.28 -9.49
C VAL A 335 -4.73 -16.39 -8.28
N VAL A 336 -6.00 -15.99 -8.43
CA VAL A 336 -7.03 -16.09 -7.40
C VAL A 336 -8.32 -16.64 -7.96
N ASP A 337 -9.11 -17.31 -7.11
CA ASP A 337 -10.40 -17.89 -7.50
C ASP A 337 -11.52 -16.83 -7.65
N GLN A 338 -11.36 -15.68 -6.99
CA GLN A 338 -12.32 -14.57 -7.02
C GLN A 338 -11.57 -13.26 -7.26
N PRO A 339 -11.39 -12.85 -8.52
CA PRO A 339 -10.78 -11.57 -8.85
C PRO A 339 -11.58 -10.38 -8.29
N LEU A 340 -10.88 -9.30 -7.96
CA LEU A 340 -11.50 -8.05 -7.52
C LEU A 340 -12.35 -7.45 -8.65
N GLU A 341 -13.64 -7.32 -8.42
CA GLU A 341 -14.56 -6.69 -9.34
C GLU A 341 -14.65 -5.19 -9.06
N ILE A 342 -14.17 -4.38 -10.01
CA ILE A 342 -14.21 -2.92 -9.92
C ILE A 342 -15.33 -2.41 -10.83
N TYR A 343 -16.29 -1.72 -10.22
CA TYR A 343 -17.39 -1.10 -10.96
C TYR A 343 -17.40 0.42 -10.72
N GLN A 344 -17.19 1.19 -11.79
CA GLN A 344 -17.14 2.66 -11.75
C GLN A 344 -16.21 3.19 -10.62
N GLY A 345 -14.98 2.66 -10.54
CA GLY A 345 -14.01 3.05 -9.54
C GLY A 345 -14.35 2.66 -8.10
N HIS A 346 -15.27 1.71 -7.90
CA HIS A 346 -15.67 1.22 -6.58
C HIS A 346 -15.65 -0.30 -6.51
N VAL A 347 -15.55 -0.81 -5.27
CA VAL A 347 -15.71 -2.23 -4.92
C VAL A 347 -16.86 -2.36 -3.93
N LEU A 348 -17.73 -3.36 -4.14
CA LEU A 348 -18.79 -3.73 -3.20
C LEU A 348 -18.25 -4.64 -2.10
N PRO A 349 -18.95 -4.72 -0.94
CA PRO A 349 -18.54 -5.61 0.14
C PRO A 349 -18.51 -7.07 -0.29
N PRO A 350 -17.41 -7.80 -0.06
CA PRO A 350 -17.35 -9.24 -0.30
C PRO A 350 -18.37 -9.96 0.57
N THR A 351 -18.98 -11.02 0.04
CA THR A 351 -20.00 -11.80 0.75
C THR A 351 -19.51 -13.15 1.26
N ARG A 352 -18.40 -13.66 0.71
CA ARG A 352 -17.80 -14.93 1.13
C ARG A 352 -17.11 -14.79 2.49
N PRO A 353 -17.06 -15.86 3.31
CA PRO A 353 -16.31 -15.87 4.56
C PRO A 353 -14.81 -15.59 4.36
N GLY A 354 -14.17 -15.07 5.39
CA GLY A 354 -12.76 -14.73 5.36
C GLY A 354 -12.48 -13.47 4.57
N LEU A 355 -11.35 -13.45 3.88
CA LEU A 355 -11.00 -12.44 2.88
C LEU A 355 -11.90 -12.51 1.62
N GLY A 356 -12.65 -13.60 1.46
CA GLY A 356 -13.53 -13.82 0.31
C GLY A 356 -12.79 -14.23 -0.95
N VAL A 357 -11.51 -14.53 -0.88
CA VAL A 357 -10.62 -14.87 -1.99
C VAL A 357 -9.65 -15.97 -1.58
N GLU A 358 -9.38 -16.91 -2.49
CA GLU A 358 -8.37 -17.97 -2.31
C GLU A 358 -7.30 -17.86 -3.41
N VAL A 359 -6.05 -18.20 -3.09
CA VAL A 359 -5.00 -18.28 -4.10
C VAL A 359 -5.19 -19.56 -4.92
N ASP A 360 -5.25 -19.44 -6.24
CA ASP A 360 -5.12 -20.59 -7.15
C ASP A 360 -3.63 -20.98 -7.27
N GLU A 361 -3.20 -21.92 -6.45
CA GLU A 361 -1.81 -22.37 -6.39
C GLU A 361 -1.32 -22.95 -7.74
N ARG A 362 -2.22 -23.56 -8.54
CA ARG A 362 -1.86 -24.09 -9.87
C ARG A 362 -1.62 -22.97 -10.88
N ALA A 363 -2.46 -21.95 -10.84
CA ALA A 363 -2.26 -20.77 -11.67
C ALA A 363 -1.03 -20.00 -11.21
N ALA A 364 -0.85 -19.78 -9.91
CA ALA A 364 0.32 -19.14 -9.32
C ALA A 364 1.65 -19.80 -9.71
N ALA A 365 1.68 -21.14 -9.76
CA ALA A 365 2.86 -21.90 -10.15
C ALA A 365 3.32 -21.64 -11.60
N ARG A 366 2.42 -21.15 -12.50
CA ARG A 366 2.80 -20.75 -13.87
C ARG A 366 3.62 -19.45 -13.89
N TYR A 367 3.50 -18.67 -12.85
CA TYR A 367 4.14 -17.35 -12.69
C TYR A 367 5.11 -17.41 -11.50
N ALA A 368 5.99 -18.40 -11.49
CA ALA A 368 6.97 -18.57 -10.42
C ALA A 368 7.84 -17.34 -10.25
N GLN A 369 8.49 -17.21 -9.08
CA GLN A 369 9.41 -16.13 -8.76
C GLN A 369 10.32 -15.76 -9.93
N GLY A 370 10.25 -14.51 -10.36
CA GLY A 370 11.14 -13.93 -11.35
C GLY A 370 12.24 -13.07 -10.71
N PRO A 371 13.22 -12.65 -11.51
CA PRO A 371 14.21 -11.68 -11.06
C PRO A 371 13.52 -10.35 -10.78
N GLU A 372 13.80 -9.78 -9.62
CA GLU A 372 13.38 -8.42 -9.29
C GLU A 372 14.30 -7.42 -10.00
N PRO A 373 13.75 -6.33 -10.55
CA PRO A 373 14.56 -5.30 -11.17
C PRO A 373 15.51 -4.69 -10.13
N LYS A 374 16.78 -4.59 -10.50
CA LYS A 374 17.76 -3.87 -9.68
C LYS A 374 17.74 -2.41 -10.10
N LEU A 375 16.83 -1.66 -9.51
CA LEU A 375 16.71 -0.24 -9.79
C LEU A 375 17.98 0.49 -9.31
N ARG A 376 18.57 1.26 -10.21
CA ARG A 376 19.77 2.06 -9.94
C ARG A 376 19.53 3.46 -10.45
N TYR A 377 19.26 4.38 -9.52
CA TYR A 377 19.04 5.78 -9.82
C TYR A 377 20.29 6.59 -9.50
N PHE A 378 20.73 7.34 -10.50
CA PHE A 378 21.89 8.20 -10.36
C PHE A 378 21.56 9.59 -10.90
N HIS A 379 22.15 10.60 -10.30
CA HIS A 379 22.20 11.94 -10.84
C HIS A 379 23.12 11.96 -12.09
N PRO A 380 23.03 13.01 -12.94
CA PRO A 380 23.89 13.11 -14.14
C PRO A 380 25.39 13.08 -13.84
N ASP A 381 25.82 13.44 -12.65
CA ASP A 381 27.22 13.41 -12.18
C ASP A 381 27.65 12.04 -11.63
N GLY A 382 26.74 11.04 -11.61
CA GLY A 382 26.99 9.69 -11.10
C GLY A 382 26.72 9.52 -9.59
N ALA A 383 26.31 10.55 -8.87
CA ALA A 383 25.89 10.43 -7.48
C ALA A 383 24.60 9.62 -7.38
N VAL A 384 24.41 8.89 -6.27
CA VAL A 384 23.19 8.11 -6.01
C VAL A 384 22.02 9.06 -5.80
N ALA A 385 20.93 8.82 -6.50
CA ALA A 385 19.66 9.52 -6.32
C ALA A 385 18.66 8.64 -5.56
N ASP A 386 17.76 9.26 -4.82
CA ASP A 386 16.63 8.58 -4.19
C ASP A 386 15.63 8.09 -5.24
N TRP A 387 15.01 6.98 -4.92
CA TRP A 387 14.05 6.30 -5.80
C TRP A 387 12.65 6.83 -5.70
#